data_076eee0e6ba9e1db8d6150099de55fd3
#
_entry.id   076eee0e6ba9e1db8d6150099de55fd3
#
_cell.length_a   1.000
_cell.length_b   1.000
_cell.length_c   1.000
_cell.angle_alpha   90.00
_cell.angle_beta   90.00
_cell.angle_gamma   90.00
#
_symmetry.space_group_name_H-M   'P 1'
#
loop_
_entity.id
_entity.type
_entity.pdbx_description
1 polymer ?
#
loop_
_entity_poly.entity_id
_entity_poly.type
_entity_poly.pdbx_seq_one_letter_code
_entity_poly.pdbx_strand_id
1 'polypeptide(L)'
;MSITNVKNEVELFTTYKENPDKVLENKIATLYFPIVKYQARQQANKVGENADLETYISDGAMGLLKAMHEYDPAQGVKFETYASIRIRGAILDGIRKSDWVPRTIRTNQKRVFQAKETLRNELKRQPTEKEIATFLEMDITEYRNMISDASVSMVSSLEEHMEQ
;
A
#
# COMPACT_ATOMS: atom_id res chain seq x y z
N MET A 1 -21.10 -4.01 -13.65
CA MET A 1 -21.00 -4.43 -15.06
C MET A 1 -20.16 -5.70 -15.11
N SER A 2 -20.77 -6.85 -15.38
CA SER A 2 -20.03 -8.09 -15.64
C SER A 2 -19.33 -7.97 -16.99
N ILE A 3 -18.02 -7.80 -16.95
CA ILE A 3 -17.23 -7.43 -18.13
C ILE A 3 -16.90 -8.63 -19.02
N THR A 4 -17.15 -9.85 -18.57
CA THR A 4 -16.78 -11.03 -19.35
C THR A 4 -17.83 -12.13 -19.26
N ASN A 5 -18.26 -12.65 -20.42
CA ASN A 5 -19.06 -13.86 -20.51
C ASN A 5 -18.18 -15.02 -20.01
N VAL A 6 -18.70 -15.89 -19.14
CA VAL A 6 -17.95 -16.97 -18.48
C VAL A 6 -17.17 -17.85 -19.48
N LYS A 7 -17.69 -18.07 -20.70
CA LYS A 7 -16.97 -18.78 -21.75
C LYS A 7 -15.69 -18.07 -22.19
N ASN A 8 -15.73 -16.74 -22.35
CA ASN A 8 -14.57 -15.96 -22.77
C ASN A 8 -13.51 -15.87 -21.66
N GLU A 9 -13.91 -15.94 -20.40
CA GLU A 9 -12.98 -15.91 -19.25
C GLU A 9 -12.20 -17.22 -19.16
N VAL A 10 -12.86 -18.36 -19.29
CA VAL A 10 -12.20 -19.68 -19.28
C VAL A 10 -11.19 -19.79 -20.42
N GLU A 11 -11.58 -19.43 -21.64
CA GLU A 11 -10.70 -19.42 -22.81
C GLU A 11 -9.48 -18.51 -22.58
N LEU A 12 -9.69 -17.31 -22.06
CA LEU A 12 -8.64 -16.33 -21.78
C LEU A 12 -7.59 -16.88 -20.82
N PHE A 13 -8.02 -17.45 -19.70
CA PHE A 13 -7.10 -18.00 -18.70
C PHE A 13 -6.48 -19.33 -19.13
N THR A 14 -7.16 -20.15 -19.92
CA THR A 14 -6.57 -21.35 -20.52
C THR A 14 -5.45 -20.97 -21.48
N THR A 15 -5.70 -20.03 -22.38
CA THR A 15 -4.67 -19.51 -23.30
C THR A 15 -3.48 -18.92 -22.56
N TYR A 16 -3.74 -18.14 -21.50
CA TYR A 16 -2.67 -17.54 -20.67
C TYR A 16 -1.82 -18.61 -19.97
N LYS A 17 -2.43 -19.69 -19.49
CA LYS A 17 -1.69 -20.79 -18.85
C LYS A 17 -0.89 -21.65 -19.82
N GLU A 18 -1.44 -21.90 -21.01
CA GLU A 18 -0.75 -22.69 -22.04
C GLU A 18 0.44 -21.94 -22.65
N ASN A 19 0.31 -20.62 -22.80
CA ASN A 19 1.37 -19.78 -23.37
C ASN A 19 1.47 -18.46 -22.61
N PRO A 20 2.20 -18.41 -21.48
CA PRO A 20 2.40 -17.21 -20.68
C PRO A 20 3.11 -16.13 -21.51
N ASP A 21 2.35 -15.13 -21.98
CA ASP A 21 2.88 -13.98 -22.70
C ASP A 21 2.67 -12.70 -21.89
N LYS A 22 3.73 -11.89 -21.84
CA LYS A 22 3.76 -10.61 -21.14
C LYS A 22 2.69 -9.63 -21.63
N VAL A 23 2.37 -9.67 -22.93
CA VAL A 23 1.33 -8.82 -23.53
C VAL A 23 -0.06 -9.24 -23.05
N LEU A 24 -0.30 -10.55 -23.00
CA LEU A 24 -1.56 -11.11 -22.52
C LEU A 24 -1.72 -10.88 -21.01
N GLU A 25 -0.65 -11.07 -20.23
CA GLU A 25 -0.61 -10.77 -18.80
C GLU A 25 -1.01 -9.32 -18.53
N ASN A 26 -0.40 -8.37 -19.22
CA ASN A 26 -0.71 -6.94 -19.08
C ASN A 26 -2.17 -6.62 -19.47
N LYS A 27 -2.72 -7.26 -20.50
CA LYS A 27 -4.12 -7.09 -20.88
C LYS A 27 -5.07 -7.58 -19.80
N ILE A 28 -4.82 -8.77 -19.24
CA ILE A 28 -5.63 -9.33 -18.15
C ILE A 28 -5.52 -8.44 -16.91
N ALA A 29 -4.30 -8.06 -16.52
CA ALA A 29 -4.07 -7.19 -15.39
C ALA A 29 -4.82 -5.85 -15.55
N THR A 30 -4.74 -5.22 -16.71
CA THR A 30 -5.45 -3.97 -17.00
C THR A 30 -6.96 -4.13 -16.91
N LEU A 31 -7.50 -5.23 -17.42
CA LEU A 31 -8.95 -5.54 -17.41
C LEU A 31 -9.49 -5.62 -15.98
N TYR A 32 -8.73 -6.26 -15.07
CA TYR A 32 -9.14 -6.50 -13.68
C TYR A 32 -8.60 -5.47 -12.68
N PHE A 33 -7.75 -4.54 -13.12
CA PHE A 33 -7.20 -3.48 -12.23
C PHE A 33 -8.26 -2.60 -11.53
N PRO A 34 -9.44 -2.33 -12.09
CA PRO A 34 -10.51 -1.66 -11.36
C PRO A 34 -10.89 -2.32 -10.04
N ILE A 35 -10.77 -3.66 -9.92
CA ILE A 35 -11.02 -4.39 -8.68
C ILE A 35 -9.96 -4.02 -7.63
N VAL A 36 -8.70 -3.87 -8.04
CA VAL A 36 -7.61 -3.42 -7.14
C VAL A 36 -7.94 -2.05 -6.55
N LYS A 37 -8.28 -1.09 -7.40
CA LYS A 37 -8.66 0.26 -6.97
C LYS A 37 -9.86 0.26 -6.03
N TYR A 38 -10.87 -0.55 -6.32
CA TYR A 38 -12.04 -0.68 -5.48
C TYR A 38 -11.69 -1.24 -4.09
N GLN A 39 -10.95 -2.36 -4.04
CA GLN A 39 -10.55 -2.98 -2.78
C GLN A 39 -9.63 -2.07 -1.95
N ALA A 40 -8.67 -1.40 -2.59
CA ALA A 40 -7.77 -0.45 -1.93
C ALA A 40 -8.57 0.71 -1.28
N ARG A 41 -9.52 1.31 -1.99
CA ARG A 41 -10.39 2.36 -1.45
C ARG A 41 -11.25 1.87 -0.31
N GLN A 42 -11.80 0.66 -0.39
CA GLN A 42 -12.58 0.05 0.68
C GLN A 42 -11.76 -0.12 1.98
N GLN A 43 -10.49 -0.51 1.86
CA GLN A 43 -9.62 -0.63 3.03
C GLN A 43 -9.17 0.75 3.53
N ALA A 44 -8.85 1.70 2.63
CA ALA A 44 -8.50 3.06 3.00
C ALA A 44 -9.61 3.75 3.79
N ASN A 45 -10.87 3.60 3.37
CA ASN A 45 -12.03 4.15 4.10
C ASN A 45 -12.18 3.59 5.52
N LYS A 46 -11.76 2.33 5.76
CA LYS A 46 -11.80 1.71 7.10
C LYS A 46 -10.66 2.19 8.01
N VAL A 47 -9.50 2.46 7.43
CA VAL A 47 -8.32 2.96 8.17
C VAL A 47 -8.47 4.46 8.46
N GLY A 48 -9.14 5.22 7.58
CA GLY A 48 -9.39 6.65 7.73
C GLY A 48 -8.20 7.51 7.29
N GLU A 49 -7.98 8.64 7.96
CA GLU A 49 -7.01 9.67 7.55
C GLU A 49 -5.55 9.21 7.42
N ASN A 50 -5.20 8.10 8.07
CA ASN A 50 -3.83 7.55 8.02
C ASN A 50 -3.66 6.49 6.93
N ALA A 51 -4.64 6.32 6.04
CA ALA A 51 -4.57 5.36 4.97
C ALA A 51 -3.60 5.81 3.86
N ASP A 52 -2.68 4.93 3.49
CA ASP A 52 -1.83 5.11 2.32
C ASP A 52 -2.44 4.36 1.13
N LEU A 53 -3.29 5.07 0.39
CA LEU A 53 -4.01 4.50 -0.75
C LEU A 53 -3.06 4.01 -1.86
N GLU A 54 -1.94 4.67 -2.08
CA GLU A 54 -0.97 4.28 -3.13
C GLU A 54 -0.29 2.96 -2.78
N THR A 55 0.15 2.80 -1.54
CA THR A 55 0.67 1.52 -1.03
C THR A 55 -0.38 0.42 -1.12
N TYR A 56 -1.64 0.69 -0.75
CA TYR A 56 -2.70 -0.31 -0.86
C TYR A 56 -3.00 -0.73 -2.30
N ILE A 57 -2.90 0.20 -3.26
CA ILE A 57 -3.03 -0.11 -4.69
C ILE A 57 -1.84 -0.98 -5.15
N SER A 58 -0.63 -0.69 -4.70
CA SER A 58 0.57 -1.48 -5.03
C SER A 58 0.48 -2.91 -4.50
N ASP A 59 0.13 -3.06 -3.21
CA ASP A 59 -0.07 -4.38 -2.60
C ASP A 59 -1.20 -5.15 -3.28
N GLY A 60 -2.29 -4.48 -3.59
CA GLY A 60 -3.42 -5.06 -4.32
C GLY A 60 -3.06 -5.49 -5.74
N ALA A 61 -2.19 -4.75 -6.44
CA ALA A 61 -1.69 -5.11 -7.77
C ALA A 61 -0.84 -6.39 -7.70
N MET A 62 0.02 -6.52 -6.70
CA MET A 62 0.76 -7.77 -6.45
C MET A 62 -0.17 -8.94 -6.15
N GLY A 63 -1.23 -8.71 -5.37
CA GLY A 63 -2.29 -9.68 -5.12
C GLY A 63 -3.03 -10.11 -6.39
N LEU A 64 -3.31 -9.18 -7.31
CA LEU A 64 -3.91 -9.47 -8.61
C LEU A 64 -2.99 -10.35 -9.48
N LEU A 65 -1.72 -9.99 -9.62
CA LEU A 65 -0.75 -10.78 -10.39
C LEU A 65 -0.65 -12.20 -9.85
N LYS A 66 -0.53 -12.37 -8.53
CA LYS A 66 -0.52 -13.69 -7.90
C LYS A 66 -1.81 -14.45 -8.17
N ALA A 67 -2.97 -13.79 -8.10
CA ALA A 67 -4.25 -14.42 -8.41
C ALA A 67 -4.32 -14.89 -9.87
N MET A 68 -3.78 -14.13 -10.82
CA MET A 68 -3.74 -14.52 -12.23
C MET A 68 -2.92 -15.80 -12.46
N HIS A 69 -1.79 -15.93 -11.77
CA HIS A 69 -0.92 -17.11 -11.87
C HIS A 69 -1.53 -18.35 -11.22
N GLU A 70 -2.21 -18.19 -10.08
CA GLU A 70 -2.76 -19.31 -9.29
C GLU A 70 -4.18 -19.72 -9.69
N TYR A 71 -4.90 -18.88 -10.43
CA TYR A 71 -6.30 -19.14 -10.79
C TYR A 71 -6.46 -20.38 -11.65
N ASP A 72 -7.40 -21.24 -11.30
CA ASP A 72 -7.78 -22.42 -12.06
C ASP A 72 -9.23 -22.30 -12.55
N PRO A 73 -9.45 -22.10 -13.88
CA PRO A 73 -10.78 -21.99 -14.45
C PRO A 73 -11.66 -23.25 -14.26
N ALA A 74 -11.05 -24.42 -14.07
CA ALA A 74 -11.75 -25.69 -13.89
C ALA A 74 -12.54 -25.75 -12.57
N GLN A 75 -12.23 -24.89 -11.60
CA GLN A 75 -12.93 -24.86 -10.31
C GLN A 75 -14.31 -24.19 -10.37
N GLY A 76 -14.72 -23.64 -11.49
CA GLY A 76 -16.07 -23.10 -11.71
C GLY A 76 -16.37 -21.79 -10.97
N VAL A 77 -15.36 -21.16 -10.34
CA VAL A 77 -15.47 -19.85 -9.68
C VAL A 77 -15.04 -18.78 -10.67
N LYS A 78 -15.75 -17.68 -10.77
CA LYS A 78 -15.35 -16.54 -11.61
C LYS A 78 -14.03 -15.95 -11.10
N PHE A 79 -13.16 -15.57 -12.05
CA PHE A 79 -11.88 -14.93 -11.68
C PHE A 79 -12.06 -13.68 -10.84
N GLU A 80 -13.05 -12.84 -11.14
CA GLU A 80 -13.36 -11.63 -10.37
C GLU A 80 -13.56 -11.94 -8.88
N THR A 81 -14.31 -13.00 -8.56
CA THR A 81 -14.55 -13.42 -7.18
C THR A 81 -13.29 -13.91 -6.50
N TYR A 82 -12.54 -14.76 -7.19
CA TYR A 82 -11.26 -15.29 -6.71
C TYR A 82 -10.23 -14.17 -6.49
N ALA A 83 -10.05 -13.30 -7.48
CA ALA A 83 -9.11 -12.19 -7.44
C ALA A 83 -9.46 -11.19 -6.32
N SER A 84 -10.76 -10.88 -6.12
CA SER A 84 -11.19 -9.97 -5.05
C SER A 84 -10.72 -10.42 -3.67
N ILE A 85 -10.79 -11.73 -3.39
CA ILE A 85 -10.34 -12.30 -2.11
C ILE A 85 -8.81 -12.18 -1.97
N ARG A 86 -8.06 -12.50 -3.03
CA ARG A 86 -6.58 -12.45 -3.05
C ARG A 86 -6.07 -11.02 -2.94
N ILE A 87 -6.64 -10.10 -3.71
CA ILE A 87 -6.30 -8.68 -3.68
C ILE A 87 -6.53 -8.10 -2.29
N ARG A 88 -7.70 -8.36 -1.71
CA ARG A 88 -8.02 -7.91 -0.35
C ARG A 88 -7.05 -8.50 0.68
N GLY A 89 -6.70 -9.79 0.56
CA GLY A 89 -5.72 -10.46 1.42
C GLY A 89 -4.35 -9.77 1.36
N ALA A 90 -3.83 -9.52 0.15
CA ALA A 90 -2.56 -8.84 -0.05
C ALA A 90 -2.53 -7.42 0.56
N ILE A 91 -3.59 -6.63 0.37
CA ILE A 91 -3.71 -5.30 0.99
C ILE A 91 -3.71 -5.39 2.52
N LEU A 92 -4.47 -6.32 3.10
CA LEU A 92 -4.52 -6.51 4.56
C LEU A 92 -3.18 -6.97 5.13
N ASP A 93 -2.45 -7.81 4.41
CA ASP A 93 -1.12 -8.25 4.82
C ASP A 93 -0.11 -7.09 4.75
N GLY A 94 -0.20 -6.24 3.72
CA GLY A 94 0.57 -5.00 3.63
C GLY A 94 0.26 -4.04 4.81
N ILE A 95 -1.02 -3.84 5.13
CA ILE A 95 -1.43 -3.03 6.28
C ILE A 95 -0.84 -3.60 7.59
N ARG A 96 -0.92 -4.91 7.81
CA ARG A 96 -0.36 -5.56 9.01
C ARG A 96 1.15 -5.38 9.10
N LYS A 97 1.87 -5.56 7.99
CA LYS A 97 3.32 -5.35 7.93
C LYS A 97 3.69 -3.89 8.19
N SER A 98 2.90 -2.95 7.68
CA SER A 98 3.11 -1.52 7.92
C SER A 98 2.66 -1.07 9.32
N ASP A 99 1.77 -1.79 9.99
CA ASP A 99 1.36 -1.54 11.39
C ASP A 99 2.44 -1.90 12.43
N TRP A 100 3.55 -2.48 12.00
CA TRP A 100 4.75 -2.68 12.79
C TRP A 100 5.34 -1.33 13.28
N VAL A 101 5.23 -0.25 12.51
CA VAL A 101 5.61 1.09 13.01
C VAL A 101 4.57 1.54 14.03
N PRO A 102 4.93 1.67 15.33
CA PRO A 102 4.00 2.08 16.37
C PRO A 102 3.20 3.33 15.96
N ARG A 103 1.90 3.34 16.24
CA ARG A 103 1.02 4.48 15.90
C ARG A 103 1.56 5.81 16.41
N THR A 104 2.23 5.79 17.56
CA THR A 104 2.91 6.95 18.14
C THR A 104 3.97 7.54 17.21
N ILE A 105 4.78 6.69 16.56
CA ILE A 105 5.85 7.13 15.65
C ILE A 105 5.22 7.77 14.40
N ARG A 106 4.18 7.19 13.82
CA ARG A 106 3.47 7.77 12.67
C ARG A 106 2.81 9.11 13.01
N THR A 107 2.15 9.17 14.17
CA THR A 107 1.54 10.42 14.65
C THR A 107 2.59 11.50 14.84
N ASN A 108 3.75 11.16 15.41
CA ASN A 108 4.85 12.07 15.62
C ASN A 108 5.47 12.54 14.30
N GLN A 109 5.66 11.65 13.34
CA GLN A 109 6.13 12.01 11.99
C GLN A 109 5.18 13.01 11.31
N LYS A 110 3.87 12.76 11.37
CA LYS A 110 2.86 13.68 10.81
C LYS A 110 2.90 15.04 11.50
N ARG A 111 2.99 15.08 12.82
CA ARG A 111 3.12 16.33 13.61
C ARG A 111 4.37 17.12 13.21
N VAL A 112 5.50 16.45 13.09
CA VAL A 112 6.77 17.08 12.68
C VAL A 112 6.68 17.62 11.25
N PHE A 113 6.11 16.84 10.33
CA PHE A 113 5.93 17.26 8.95
C PHE A 113 5.05 18.50 8.86
N GLN A 114 3.91 18.52 9.53
CA GLN A 114 3.00 19.66 9.56
C GLN A 114 3.65 20.90 10.16
N ALA A 115 4.39 20.74 11.28
CA ALA A 115 5.14 21.84 11.90
C ALA A 115 6.18 22.44 10.96
N LYS A 116 6.93 21.58 10.24
CA LYS A 116 7.92 22.02 9.24
C LYS A 116 7.28 22.83 8.12
N GLU A 117 6.17 22.34 7.57
CA GLU A 117 5.48 23.04 6.47
C GLU A 117 4.91 24.40 6.94
N THR A 118 4.28 24.44 8.12
CA THR A 118 3.76 25.69 8.68
C THR A 118 4.88 26.72 8.88
N LEU A 119 5.95 26.33 9.61
CA LEU A 119 7.07 27.21 9.85
C LEU A 119 7.82 27.62 8.58
N ARG A 120 7.95 26.73 7.60
CA ARG A 120 8.54 27.05 6.30
C ARG A 120 7.73 28.13 5.55
N ASN A 121 6.40 28.06 5.62
CA ASN A 121 5.53 29.05 5.01
C ASN A 121 5.59 30.40 5.73
N GLU A 122 5.70 30.41 7.06
CA GLU A 122 5.81 31.62 7.88
C GLU A 122 7.19 32.28 7.75
N LEU A 123 8.27 31.48 7.91
CA LEU A 123 9.63 31.98 7.93
C LEU A 123 10.22 32.21 6.53
N LYS A 124 9.59 31.70 5.47
CA LYS A 124 10.08 31.70 4.07
C LYS A 124 11.48 31.08 3.92
N ARG A 125 11.89 30.21 4.84
CA ARG A 125 13.12 29.42 4.84
C ARG A 125 12.89 28.10 5.53
N GLN A 126 13.86 27.20 5.47
CA GLN A 126 13.83 25.97 6.25
C GLN A 126 13.89 26.28 7.75
N PRO A 127 12.97 25.75 8.58
CA PRO A 127 13.02 25.90 10.01
C PRO A 127 14.15 25.08 10.62
N THR A 128 14.74 25.59 11.69
CA THR A 128 15.73 24.87 12.48
C THR A 128 15.06 23.86 13.42
N GLU A 129 15.82 22.86 13.90
CA GLU A 129 15.30 21.88 14.87
C GLU A 129 14.74 22.54 16.14
N LYS A 130 15.38 23.62 16.61
CA LYS A 130 14.92 24.37 17.78
C LYS A 130 13.57 25.05 17.52
N GLU A 131 13.38 25.64 16.35
CA GLU A 131 12.12 26.27 15.97
C GLU A 131 10.99 25.24 15.89
N ILE A 132 11.27 24.06 15.33
CA ILE A 132 10.31 22.97 15.24
C ILE A 132 9.95 22.44 16.64
N ALA A 133 10.95 22.20 17.48
CA ALA A 133 10.74 21.74 18.86
C ALA A 133 9.90 22.75 19.65
N THR A 134 10.21 24.03 19.56
CA THR A 134 9.44 25.10 20.20
C THR A 134 8.00 25.16 19.69
N PHE A 135 7.79 25.04 18.38
CA PHE A 135 6.45 25.02 17.76
C PHE A 135 5.62 23.81 18.23
N LEU A 136 6.27 22.67 18.46
CA LEU A 136 5.64 21.45 18.95
C LEU A 136 5.49 21.42 20.48
N GLU A 137 5.90 22.49 21.19
CA GLU A 137 5.88 22.62 22.66
C GLU A 137 6.67 21.52 23.37
N MET A 138 7.83 21.14 22.82
CA MET A 138 8.70 20.10 23.38
C MET A 138 10.16 20.57 23.51
N ASP A 139 10.93 19.90 24.39
CA ASP A 139 12.35 20.13 24.47
C ASP A 139 13.11 19.61 23.26
N ILE A 140 14.25 20.22 22.94
CA ILE A 140 15.09 19.82 21.80
C ILE A 140 15.58 18.37 21.90
N THR A 141 15.85 17.91 23.14
CA THR A 141 16.26 16.53 23.37
C THR A 141 15.13 15.54 23.11
N GLU A 142 13.94 15.89 23.56
CA GLU A 142 12.71 15.11 23.30
C GLU A 142 12.39 15.03 21.79
N TYR A 143 12.52 16.17 21.08
CA TYR A 143 12.38 16.22 19.62
C TYR A 143 13.39 15.31 18.92
N ARG A 144 14.67 15.35 19.31
CA ARG A 144 15.71 14.50 18.71
C ARG A 144 15.49 13.02 18.97
N ASN A 145 15.08 12.64 20.17
CA ASN A 145 14.74 11.27 20.49
C ASN A 145 13.57 10.78 19.64
N MET A 146 12.53 11.58 19.49
CA MET A 146 11.38 11.28 18.66
C MET A 146 11.74 11.07 17.17
N ILE A 147 12.68 11.86 16.63
CA ILE A 147 13.18 11.70 15.25
C ILE A 147 14.07 10.47 15.12
N SER A 148 14.91 10.19 16.15
CA SER A 148 15.78 9.01 16.17
C SER A 148 14.98 7.72 16.19
N ASP A 149 13.92 7.62 17.00
CA ASP A 149 13.04 6.45 17.06
C ASP A 149 12.35 6.20 15.71
N ALA A 150 11.99 7.26 15.00
CA ALA A 150 11.44 7.19 13.66
C ALA A 150 12.46 6.66 12.64
N SER A 151 13.73 7.04 12.76
CA SER A 151 14.81 6.61 11.86
C SER A 151 15.20 5.14 12.10
N VAL A 152 15.26 4.70 13.34
CA VAL A 152 15.55 3.31 13.72
C VAL A 152 14.46 2.37 13.20
N SER A 153 13.19 2.76 13.29
CA SER A 153 12.08 1.98 12.72
C SER A 153 12.15 1.84 11.20
N MET A 154 12.68 2.82 10.48
CA MET A 154 12.88 2.75 9.03
C MET A 154 14.04 1.82 8.65
N VAL A 155 15.15 1.87 9.38
CA VAL A 155 16.34 1.03 9.10
C VAL A 155 16.05 -0.43 9.40
N SER A 156 15.39 -0.75 10.50
CA SER A 156 14.94 -2.12 10.85
C SER A 156 14.04 -2.74 9.76
N SER A 157 13.17 -1.93 9.16
CA SER A 157 12.30 -2.37 8.05
C SER A 157 13.07 -2.67 6.76
N LEU A 158 14.17 -1.96 6.50
CA LEU A 158 15.03 -2.19 5.33
C LEU A 158 15.90 -3.45 5.50
N GLU A 159 16.44 -3.69 6.68
CA GLU A 159 17.27 -4.87 6.98
C GLU A 159 16.46 -6.18 6.88
N GLU A 160 15.23 -6.19 7.40
CA GLU A 160 14.34 -7.35 7.31
C GLU A 160 13.90 -7.69 5.87
N HIS A 161 13.89 -6.69 4.96
CA HIS A 161 13.61 -6.89 3.53
C HIS A 161 14.83 -7.36 2.72
N MET A 162 16.05 -7.22 3.23
CA MET A 162 17.27 -7.64 2.55
C MET A 162 17.71 -9.06 2.93
N GLU A 163 17.12 -9.67 3.96
CA GLU A 163 17.41 -11.05 4.41
C GLU A 163 16.41 -12.11 3.87
N GLN A 164 15.45 -11.73 3.01
CA GLN A 164 14.55 -12.65 2.31
C GLN A 164 14.82 -12.66 0.79
#